data_fb1d9ea5068f3d4999cd59fc9198cdb1
#
_entry.id   fb1d9ea5068f3d4999cd59fc9198cdb1
#
_cell.length_a   1.000
_cell.length_b   1.000
_cell.length_c   1.000
_cell.angle_alpha   90.00
_cell.angle_beta   90.00
_cell.angle_gamma   90.00
#
_symmetry.space_group_name_H-M   'P 1'
#
loop_
_entity.id
_entity.type
_entity.pdbx_description
1 polymer ?
#
loop_
_entity_poly.entity_id
_entity_poly.type
_entity_poly.pdbx_seq_one_letter_code
_entity_poly.pdbx_strand_id
1 'polypeptide(L)'
;AGVTLANGALVISDEPATVTAKAANPAALTIHAFRDNDNNGSRGKYEEGVSGATMSLITEVNGVEVVVASGETDKNGEVSLAVPAGTYVLRSELPAGFGHGAHGKNVSANMSIMDETTERVQNSVPLTLEAGSVTDVGVGVMTMAALQGLVWLDENDDGVYQDGEPGQAGIKIRAVGVKNGLVYETESGEDGKFYIGQMRYGTYNVEYSLPDGLVFARYSQTGGNRRSIITSEFKRSETDQVILERGDLEEVLLGVMKGSDINGICFLDENNNGVYDEGEKTLEGVKVVLYRQAIGKELLNTVSDENGRFTFANIRGSTFRVKATIPQGYVYTIAGDGEYGNLFAPGTDRREHTISDVVLENDSEMTMAIGAITYGSISGTVYLDDDFSGSRMDAEKMVNNFTVTLTDENGNTRTAKTNRSGVYTFDDLAPGQYTVSATANRGLAFTRTGDGNILRNLSGGAGESDPVALTMGADLTGLDIGMITPG
;
A
#
# COMPACT_ATOMS: atom_id res chain seq x y z
N ALA A 1 7.39 58.14 1.93
CA ALA A 1 8.16 58.00 3.15
C ALA A 1 9.33 58.99 3.12
N GLY A 2 9.60 59.71 4.19
CA GLY A 2 10.70 60.68 4.28
C GLY A 2 11.86 60.10 5.04
N VAL A 3 13.06 60.37 4.56
CA VAL A 3 14.33 60.03 5.26
C VAL A 3 15.01 61.31 5.69
N THR A 4 15.28 61.44 6.99
CA THR A 4 16.06 62.56 7.52
C THR A 4 17.51 62.16 7.64
N LEU A 5 18.40 62.87 6.94
CA LEU A 5 19.82 62.66 6.99
C LEU A 5 20.46 63.41 8.17
N ALA A 6 21.64 63.01 8.64
CA ALA A 6 22.34 63.57 9.79
C ALA A 6 22.66 65.06 9.71
N ASN A 7 22.45 65.72 8.58
CA ASN A 7 22.62 67.15 8.32
C ASN A 7 21.24 67.91 8.13
N GLY A 8 20.13 67.28 8.41
CA GLY A 8 18.83 67.94 8.57
C GLY A 8 18.02 68.20 7.31
N ALA A 9 18.33 67.65 6.17
CA ALA A 9 17.54 67.76 4.97
C ALA A 9 16.55 66.57 4.84
N LEU A 10 15.27 66.88 4.75
CA LEU A 10 14.19 65.87 4.49
C LEU A 10 13.66 66.09 3.08
N VAL A 11 13.65 65.05 2.26
CA VAL A 11 12.94 65.05 0.99
C VAL A 11 11.83 63.99 1.05
N ILE A 12 10.59 64.42 0.87
CA ILE A 12 9.42 63.55 0.77
C ILE A 12 8.90 63.59 -0.67
N SER A 13 8.79 62.45 -1.32
CA SER A 13 8.10 62.33 -2.59
C SER A 13 7.19 61.09 -2.57
N ASP A 14 6.04 61.18 -3.24
CA ASP A 14 5.07 60.09 -3.39
C ASP A 14 5.50 59.05 -4.48
N GLU A 15 6.65 59.27 -5.13
CA GLU A 15 7.27 58.31 -6.04
C GLU A 15 8.47 57.64 -5.36
N PRO A 16 8.88 56.43 -5.77
CA PRO A 16 10.05 55.77 -5.18
C PRO A 16 11.29 56.64 -5.44
N ALA A 17 11.69 57.37 -4.40
CA ALA A 17 12.80 58.31 -4.45
C ALA A 17 14.12 57.55 -4.25
N THR A 18 15.00 57.60 -5.24
CA THR A 18 16.40 57.27 -5.07
C THR A 18 17.04 58.47 -4.32
N VAL A 19 17.24 58.35 -3.01
CA VAL A 19 17.99 59.36 -2.26
C VAL A 19 19.48 59.07 -2.41
N THR A 20 20.16 59.83 -3.21
CA THR A 20 21.59 59.79 -3.31
C THR A 20 22.21 60.77 -2.29
N ALA A 21 22.47 60.30 -1.07
CA ALA A 21 23.20 61.09 -0.08
C ALA A 21 24.70 60.88 -0.32
N LYS A 22 25.37 61.92 -0.75
CA LYS A 22 26.84 61.95 -0.78
C LYS A 22 27.37 62.23 0.62
N ALA A 23 27.74 61.21 1.36
CA ALA A 23 28.38 61.39 2.68
C ALA A 23 29.71 62.13 2.54
N ALA A 24 30.04 63.00 3.50
CA ALA A 24 31.30 63.79 3.48
C ALA A 24 32.54 62.86 3.63
N ASN A 25 32.36 61.67 4.19
CA ASN A 25 33.41 60.65 4.35
C ASN A 25 32.74 59.26 4.37
N PRO A 26 32.39 58.69 3.20
CA PRO A 26 31.68 57.41 3.13
C PRO A 26 32.53 56.28 3.63
N ALA A 27 31.92 55.33 4.30
CA ALA A 27 32.50 54.00 4.50
C ALA A 27 32.38 53.18 3.21
N ALA A 28 33.34 52.32 2.92
CA ALA A 28 33.27 51.35 1.83
C ALA A 28 33.26 49.93 2.37
N LEU A 29 32.34 49.14 1.88
CA LEU A 29 32.31 47.69 2.09
C LEU A 29 32.66 46.99 0.77
N THR A 30 33.77 46.25 0.73
CA THR A 30 34.11 45.39 -0.39
C THR A 30 33.72 43.96 -0.06
N ILE A 31 32.88 43.36 -0.89
CA ILE A 31 32.38 42.01 -0.73
C ILE A 31 33.10 41.12 -1.75
N HIS A 32 33.57 39.95 -1.29
CA HIS A 32 34.27 38.95 -2.09
C HIS A 32 33.46 37.65 -2.05
N ALA A 33 32.61 37.40 -3.06
CA ALA A 33 31.92 36.14 -3.23
C ALA A 33 32.84 35.11 -3.87
N PHE A 34 33.03 33.97 -3.24
CA PHE A 34 33.95 32.92 -3.70
C PHE A 34 33.32 31.52 -3.60
N ARG A 35 33.73 30.60 -4.50
CA ARG A 35 33.33 29.19 -4.43
C ARG A 35 34.06 28.52 -3.27
N ASP A 36 33.32 28.22 -2.22
CA ASP A 36 33.81 27.45 -1.09
C ASP A 36 33.67 25.95 -1.40
N ASN A 37 34.70 25.41 -2.08
CA ASN A 37 34.66 24.06 -2.60
C ASN A 37 34.76 22.98 -1.53
N ASP A 38 35.35 23.22 -0.40
CA ASP A 38 35.44 22.29 0.71
C ASP A 38 34.47 22.64 1.85
N ASN A 39 33.69 23.71 1.68
CA ASN A 39 32.70 24.22 2.63
C ASN A 39 33.28 24.46 4.03
N ASN A 40 34.46 25.05 4.07
CA ASN A 40 35.13 25.38 5.33
C ASN A 40 34.97 26.83 5.80
N GLY A 41 34.22 27.64 5.03
CA GLY A 41 33.99 29.06 5.28
C GLY A 41 35.18 29.97 4.97
N SER A 42 36.23 29.47 4.31
CA SER A 42 37.45 30.19 4.03
C SER A 42 37.86 30.05 2.57
N ARG A 43 38.19 31.19 1.90
CA ARG A 43 38.65 31.17 0.52
C ARG A 43 40.03 30.54 0.39
N GLY A 44 40.10 29.38 -0.22
CA GLY A 44 41.31 28.66 -0.56
C GLY A 44 42.02 29.24 -1.82
N LYS A 45 43.24 28.83 -2.06
CA LYS A 45 44.09 29.32 -3.18
C LYS A 45 43.48 29.08 -4.56
N TYR A 46 42.67 28.02 -4.72
CA TYR A 46 42.11 27.60 -5.99
C TYR A 46 40.59 27.84 -6.08
N GLU A 47 40.06 28.62 -5.15
CA GLU A 47 38.63 28.94 -5.13
C GLU A 47 38.38 30.26 -5.87
N GLU A 48 37.60 30.13 -6.92
CA GLU A 48 37.33 31.23 -7.84
C GLU A 48 36.23 32.16 -7.30
N GLY A 49 36.25 33.40 -7.79
CA GLY A 49 35.17 34.35 -7.54
C GLY A 49 33.87 33.94 -8.20
N VAL A 50 32.73 34.31 -7.61
CA VAL A 50 31.39 34.10 -8.13
C VAL A 50 30.80 35.42 -8.62
N SER A 51 30.60 35.53 -9.95
CA SER A 51 29.98 36.71 -10.56
C SER A 51 28.46 36.67 -10.55
N GLY A 52 27.81 37.85 -10.64
CA GLY A 52 26.35 37.96 -10.77
C GLY A 52 25.60 37.74 -9.45
N ALA A 53 26.30 37.72 -8.32
CA ALA A 53 25.62 37.73 -7.02
C ALA A 53 25.26 39.17 -6.65
N THR A 54 23.99 39.40 -6.35
CA THR A 54 23.51 40.72 -5.91
C THR A 54 23.76 40.88 -4.42
N MET A 55 24.50 41.92 -4.07
CA MET A 55 24.86 42.29 -2.68
C MET A 55 24.19 43.60 -2.32
N SER A 56 23.39 43.61 -1.27
CA SER A 56 22.62 44.78 -0.83
C SER A 56 22.89 45.08 0.64
N LEU A 57 23.24 46.35 0.96
CA LEU A 57 23.25 46.80 2.34
C LEU A 57 21.90 47.34 2.72
N ILE A 58 21.33 46.79 3.76
CA ILE A 58 20.01 47.13 4.25
C ILE A 58 20.08 47.67 5.68
N THR A 59 19.17 48.58 5.99
CA THR A 59 18.96 49.11 7.32
C THR A 59 17.48 49.25 7.60
N GLU A 60 17.10 49.42 8.85
CA GLU A 60 15.71 49.62 9.23
C GLU A 60 15.50 51.13 9.61
N VAL A 61 14.48 51.72 8.99
CA VAL A 61 14.09 53.10 9.29
C VAL A 61 12.58 53.08 9.68
N ASN A 62 12.28 53.42 10.91
CA ASN A 62 10.89 53.41 11.45
C ASN A 62 10.15 52.07 11.26
N GLY A 63 10.83 50.96 11.44
CA GLY A 63 10.27 49.62 11.26
C GLY A 63 10.13 49.15 9.79
N VAL A 64 10.68 49.93 8.85
CA VAL A 64 10.68 49.58 7.42
C VAL A 64 12.09 49.32 6.94
N GLU A 65 12.27 48.21 6.29
CA GLU A 65 13.55 47.82 5.65
C GLU A 65 13.85 48.73 4.45
N VAL A 66 15.05 49.27 4.39
CA VAL A 66 15.53 50.17 3.31
C VAL A 66 16.86 49.66 2.77
N VAL A 67 16.88 49.46 1.47
CA VAL A 67 18.16 49.18 0.74
C VAL A 67 18.92 50.49 0.56
N VAL A 68 20.11 50.60 1.16
CA VAL A 68 20.91 51.78 1.14
C VAL A 68 21.90 51.79 -0.03
N ALA A 69 22.44 50.62 -0.35
CA ALA A 69 23.32 50.42 -1.51
C ALA A 69 23.14 48.98 -2.02
N SER A 70 23.28 48.79 -3.32
CA SER A 70 23.24 47.48 -3.95
C SER A 70 24.19 47.44 -5.14
N GLY A 71 24.74 46.24 -5.47
CA GLY A 71 25.55 46.01 -6.64
C GLY A 71 25.73 44.52 -6.89
N GLU A 72 26.15 44.18 -8.09
CA GLU A 72 26.45 42.80 -8.48
C GLU A 72 27.96 42.53 -8.44
N THR A 73 28.35 41.33 -8.05
CA THR A 73 29.73 40.89 -8.08
C THR A 73 30.23 40.73 -9.52
N ASP A 74 31.45 41.20 -9.78
CA ASP A 74 32.16 41.11 -11.06
C ASP A 74 32.66 39.68 -11.34
N LYS A 75 33.43 39.52 -12.43
CA LYS A 75 34.03 38.25 -12.84
C LYS A 75 35.03 37.67 -11.79
N ASN A 76 35.53 38.50 -10.89
CA ASN A 76 36.44 38.10 -9.81
C ASN A 76 35.66 37.78 -8.50
N GLY A 77 34.34 37.97 -8.51
CA GLY A 77 33.45 37.84 -7.37
C GLY A 77 33.43 39.07 -6.48
N GLU A 78 33.85 40.25 -6.97
CA GLU A 78 34.01 41.45 -6.16
C GLU A 78 32.93 42.50 -6.43
N VAL A 79 32.47 43.18 -5.39
CA VAL A 79 31.65 44.37 -5.48
C VAL A 79 31.99 45.29 -4.29
N SER A 80 32.08 46.59 -4.54
CA SER A 80 32.30 47.60 -3.52
C SER A 80 31.11 48.53 -3.40
N LEU A 81 30.59 48.68 -2.19
CA LEU A 81 29.43 49.51 -1.85
C LEU A 81 29.90 50.66 -0.94
N ALA A 82 29.58 51.91 -1.30
CA ALA A 82 29.88 53.09 -0.52
C ALA A 82 28.60 53.58 0.21
N VAL A 83 28.63 53.68 1.52
CA VAL A 83 27.50 54.08 2.35
C VAL A 83 27.93 55.04 3.45
N PRO A 84 27.05 55.84 4.09
CA PRO A 84 27.36 56.57 5.32
C PRO A 84 27.84 55.61 6.41
N ALA A 85 28.58 56.13 7.39
CA ALA A 85 28.90 55.37 8.60
C ALA A 85 27.59 54.92 9.30
N GLY A 86 27.55 53.66 9.75
CA GLY A 86 26.34 53.11 10.35
C GLY A 86 26.39 51.60 10.51
N THR A 87 25.29 51.06 11.02
CA THR A 87 25.09 49.60 11.14
C THR A 87 24.14 49.11 10.07
N TYR A 88 24.55 48.10 9.31
CA TYR A 88 23.85 47.54 8.19
C TYR A 88 23.82 46.01 8.26
N VAL A 89 22.85 45.41 7.59
CA VAL A 89 22.84 43.99 7.30
C VAL A 89 23.18 43.80 5.83
N LEU A 90 24.11 42.91 5.52
CA LEU A 90 24.37 42.52 4.14
C LEU A 90 23.39 41.44 3.73
N ARG A 91 22.57 41.74 2.71
CA ARG A 91 21.78 40.76 2.00
C ARG A 91 22.50 40.28 0.76
N SER A 92 22.74 38.99 0.69
CA SER A 92 23.32 38.32 -0.48
C SER A 92 22.19 37.55 -1.23
N GLU A 93 22.07 37.80 -2.52
CA GLU A 93 21.25 37.02 -3.45
C GLU A 93 22.15 36.38 -4.51
N LEU A 94 22.26 35.05 -4.44
CA LEU A 94 23.12 34.30 -5.33
C LEU A 94 22.44 33.93 -6.65
N PRO A 95 23.19 33.76 -7.75
CA PRO A 95 22.67 33.20 -8.99
C PRO A 95 22.05 31.79 -8.79
N ALA A 96 21.24 31.35 -9.74
CA ALA A 96 20.68 29.98 -9.73
C ALA A 96 21.81 28.94 -9.72
N GLY A 97 21.62 27.84 -9.00
CA GLY A 97 22.60 26.77 -8.86
C GLY A 97 23.64 27.00 -7.75
N PHE A 98 23.47 28.05 -6.94
CA PHE A 98 24.34 28.32 -5.80
C PHE A 98 23.56 28.46 -4.49
N GLY A 99 24.19 28.11 -3.38
CA GLY A 99 23.76 28.34 -2.01
C GLY A 99 24.91 28.90 -1.18
N HIS A 100 24.64 29.37 0.04
CA HIS A 100 25.70 29.93 0.91
C HIS A 100 26.45 28.81 1.60
N GLY A 101 27.79 28.95 1.63
CA GLY A 101 28.73 28.06 2.31
C GLY A 101 28.78 28.29 3.81
N ALA A 102 29.64 27.51 4.49
CA ALA A 102 29.83 27.61 5.92
C ALA A 102 30.35 28.99 6.36
N HIS A 103 30.00 29.38 7.60
CA HIS A 103 30.52 30.61 8.21
C HIS A 103 31.99 30.48 8.51
N GLY A 104 32.75 31.53 8.17
CA GLY A 104 34.20 31.62 8.48
C GLY A 104 34.46 31.96 9.95
N LYS A 105 35.74 31.91 10.33
CA LYS A 105 36.13 32.12 11.74
C LYS A 105 36.20 33.60 12.16
N ASN A 106 36.26 34.53 11.20
CA ASN A 106 36.33 35.97 11.44
C ASN A 106 35.81 36.75 10.23
N VAL A 107 35.69 38.06 10.36
CA VAL A 107 35.29 38.98 9.28
C VAL A 107 36.53 39.38 8.49
N SER A 108 36.65 38.94 7.25
CA SER A 108 37.72 39.32 6.31
C SER A 108 37.33 38.96 4.87
N ALA A 109 38.07 39.49 3.89
CA ALA A 109 37.90 39.17 2.46
C ALA A 109 37.90 37.68 2.14
N ASN A 110 38.57 36.88 2.93
CA ASN A 110 38.73 35.44 2.70
C ASN A 110 37.90 34.55 3.65
N MET A 111 36.98 35.13 4.40
CA MET A 111 36.13 34.39 5.33
C MET A 111 34.66 34.72 5.09
N SER A 112 33.84 33.72 4.93
CA SER A 112 32.40 33.89 4.78
C SER A 112 31.77 34.45 6.04
N ILE A 113 30.93 35.46 5.89
CA ILE A 113 30.10 36.02 6.97
C ILE A 113 28.65 35.51 6.89
N MET A 114 28.37 34.58 5.96
CA MET A 114 27.08 33.96 5.79
C MET A 114 27.06 32.58 6.45
N ASP A 115 25.94 32.18 6.96
CA ASP A 115 25.73 30.82 7.45
C ASP A 115 25.44 29.86 6.29
N GLU A 116 25.71 28.60 6.51
CA GLU A 116 25.46 27.58 5.50
C GLU A 116 23.93 27.39 5.26
N THR A 117 23.49 27.57 4.01
CA THR A 117 22.12 27.32 3.58
C THR A 117 22.02 27.01 2.09
N THR A 118 21.00 26.25 1.70
CA THR A 118 20.67 26.02 0.28
C THR A 118 19.91 27.21 -0.33
N GLU A 119 19.45 28.14 0.50
CA GLU A 119 18.74 29.33 0.06
C GLU A 119 19.67 30.27 -0.71
N ARG A 120 19.13 30.83 -1.80
CA ARG A 120 19.86 31.82 -2.62
C ARG A 120 19.93 33.17 -1.97
N VAL A 121 18.99 33.51 -1.09
CA VAL A 121 18.92 34.80 -0.40
C VAL A 121 19.19 34.61 1.09
N GLN A 122 20.15 35.33 1.60
CA GLN A 122 20.48 35.33 3.03
C GLN A 122 20.93 36.70 3.53
N ASN A 123 20.67 36.97 4.80
CA ASN A 123 21.11 38.16 5.51
C ASN A 123 22.26 37.80 6.46
N SER A 124 23.31 38.65 6.49
CA SER A 124 24.35 38.52 7.48
C SER A 124 23.92 38.99 8.88
N VAL A 125 24.73 38.74 9.88
CA VAL A 125 24.67 39.52 11.14
C VAL A 125 24.93 40.99 10.85
N PRO A 126 24.46 41.92 11.73
CA PRO A 126 24.72 43.36 11.55
C PRO A 126 26.24 43.69 11.49
N LEU A 127 26.58 44.51 10.51
CA LEU A 127 27.96 45.02 10.28
C LEU A 127 28.00 46.50 10.62
N THR A 128 28.94 46.95 11.45
CA THR A 128 29.16 48.36 11.73
C THR A 128 30.32 48.90 10.88
N LEU A 129 30.01 49.91 10.06
CA LEU A 129 30.93 50.55 9.15
C LEU A 129 31.29 51.94 9.66
N GLU A 130 32.58 52.19 9.91
CA GLU A 130 33.11 53.44 10.40
C GLU A 130 33.30 54.46 9.26
N ALA A 131 33.20 55.74 9.57
CA ALA A 131 33.38 56.79 8.57
C ALA A 131 34.80 56.76 7.97
N GLY A 132 34.88 56.70 6.62
CA GLY A 132 36.12 56.66 5.90
C GLY A 132 36.87 55.31 5.97
N SER A 133 36.27 54.31 6.57
CA SER A 133 36.85 52.97 6.60
C SER A 133 36.63 52.21 5.28
N VAL A 134 37.52 51.27 5.01
CA VAL A 134 37.31 50.22 4.01
C VAL A 134 37.24 48.89 4.77
N THR A 135 36.14 48.22 4.68
CA THR A 135 35.91 46.90 5.30
C THR A 135 35.76 45.84 4.21
N ASP A 136 36.51 44.74 4.33
CA ASP A 136 36.41 43.61 3.41
C ASP A 136 35.71 42.46 4.11
N VAL A 137 34.76 41.82 3.37
CA VAL A 137 34.04 40.63 3.84
C VAL A 137 33.99 39.57 2.74
N GLY A 138 34.02 38.32 3.15
CA GLY A 138 33.79 37.19 2.25
C GLY A 138 32.34 36.70 2.28
N VAL A 139 31.92 36.14 1.17
CA VAL A 139 30.68 35.37 1.03
C VAL A 139 31.04 34.03 0.38
N GLY A 140 31.13 32.98 1.19
CA GLY A 140 31.37 31.62 0.70
C GLY A 140 30.11 31.07 -0.03
N VAL A 141 30.34 30.51 -1.18
CA VAL A 141 29.25 30.05 -2.07
C VAL A 141 29.50 28.60 -2.46
N MET A 142 28.51 27.76 -2.24
CA MET A 142 28.48 26.35 -2.67
C MET A 142 27.79 26.18 -3.98
N THR A 143 28.33 25.34 -4.88
CA THR A 143 27.59 24.88 -6.06
C THR A 143 26.57 23.82 -5.62
N MET A 144 25.31 24.03 -5.97
CA MET A 144 24.22 23.12 -5.70
C MET A 144 24.07 22.09 -6.80
N ALA A 145 23.58 20.93 -6.44
CA ALA A 145 23.18 19.88 -7.36
C ALA A 145 21.66 19.94 -7.63
N ALA A 146 21.21 19.15 -8.57
CA ALA A 146 19.80 18.97 -8.87
C ALA A 146 19.49 17.50 -9.20
N LEU A 147 18.27 17.10 -8.95
CA LEU A 147 17.69 15.84 -9.35
C LEU A 147 16.50 16.11 -10.27
N GLN A 148 16.50 15.47 -11.42
CA GLN A 148 15.34 15.49 -12.31
C GLN A 148 14.91 14.08 -12.67
N GLY A 149 13.76 13.92 -13.28
CA GLY A 149 13.35 12.61 -13.74
C GLY A 149 12.03 12.59 -14.47
N LEU A 150 11.66 11.39 -14.84
CA LEU A 150 10.41 11.08 -15.50
C LEU A 150 9.71 9.95 -14.77
N VAL A 151 8.43 10.13 -14.44
CA VAL A 151 7.52 9.07 -14.05
C VAL A 151 6.65 8.74 -15.24
N TRP A 152 6.61 7.49 -15.66
CA TRP A 152 5.83 7.06 -16.82
C TRP A 152 4.91 5.88 -16.48
N LEU A 153 3.81 5.77 -17.25
CA LEU A 153 2.94 4.61 -17.20
C LEU A 153 3.53 3.52 -18.09
N ASP A 154 4.06 2.49 -17.45
CA ASP A 154 4.65 1.31 -18.09
C ASP A 154 3.51 0.36 -18.52
N GLU A 155 3.04 0.53 -19.77
CA GLU A 155 1.88 -0.19 -20.29
C GLU A 155 2.16 -1.66 -20.57
N ASN A 156 3.44 -2.03 -20.82
CA ASN A 156 3.84 -3.39 -21.12
C ASN A 156 4.49 -4.13 -19.92
N ASP A 157 4.67 -3.42 -18.79
CA ASP A 157 5.22 -3.95 -17.54
C ASP A 157 6.60 -4.60 -17.71
N ASP A 158 7.49 -3.98 -18.48
CA ASP A 158 8.86 -4.47 -18.63
C ASP A 158 9.89 -3.70 -17.79
N GLY A 159 9.49 -2.59 -17.16
CA GLY A 159 10.31 -1.75 -16.28
C GLY A 159 11.33 -0.89 -17.04
N VAL A 160 11.12 -0.70 -18.35
CA VAL A 160 12.01 0.07 -19.23
C VAL A 160 11.20 1.11 -20.00
N TYR A 161 11.54 2.37 -19.88
CA TYR A 161 10.86 3.45 -20.61
C TYR A 161 11.02 3.33 -22.13
N GLN A 162 9.92 3.29 -22.85
CA GLN A 162 9.86 3.34 -24.31
C GLN A 162 9.28 4.66 -24.81
N ASP A 163 9.73 5.09 -26.01
CA ASP A 163 9.17 6.26 -26.67
C ASP A 163 7.69 6.02 -27.02
N GLY A 164 6.80 6.82 -26.46
CA GLY A 164 5.34 6.70 -26.63
C GLY A 164 4.60 6.31 -25.37
N GLU A 165 5.26 5.79 -24.36
CA GLU A 165 4.65 5.59 -23.06
C GLU A 165 4.31 6.93 -22.39
N PRO A 166 3.10 7.11 -21.86
CA PRO A 166 2.67 8.39 -21.33
C PRO A 166 3.35 8.71 -20.00
N GLY A 167 3.63 10.00 -19.78
CA GLY A 167 4.04 10.49 -18.47
C GLY A 167 2.93 10.36 -17.45
N GLN A 168 3.29 10.13 -16.18
CA GLN A 168 2.36 10.02 -15.07
C GLN A 168 2.48 11.21 -14.13
N ALA A 169 1.40 11.99 -14.00
CA ALA A 169 1.31 13.13 -13.10
C ALA A 169 0.98 12.73 -11.66
N GLY A 170 1.21 13.64 -10.73
CA GLY A 170 0.70 13.55 -9.35
C GLY A 170 1.47 12.60 -8.45
N ILE A 171 2.65 12.15 -8.86
CA ILE A 171 3.52 11.32 -8.03
C ILE A 171 4.37 12.24 -7.16
N LYS A 172 4.27 12.08 -5.85
CA LYS A 172 5.12 12.82 -4.89
C LYS A 172 6.49 12.17 -4.80
N ILE A 173 7.52 12.98 -5.00
CA ILE A 173 8.92 12.59 -4.97
C ILE A 173 9.58 13.27 -3.77
N ARG A 174 10.26 12.50 -2.94
CA ARG A 174 10.92 12.96 -1.73
C ARG A 174 12.35 12.42 -1.68
N ALA A 175 13.33 13.31 -1.76
CA ALA A 175 14.75 12.96 -1.64
C ALA A 175 15.23 13.24 -0.22
N VAL A 176 15.70 12.22 0.50
CA VAL A 176 16.16 12.29 1.90
C VAL A 176 17.66 12.04 1.97
N GLY A 177 18.40 13.03 2.44
CA GLY A 177 19.85 12.94 2.59
C GLY A 177 20.26 11.92 3.65
N VAL A 178 21.03 10.90 3.24
CA VAL A 178 21.42 9.76 4.10
C VAL A 178 22.26 10.20 5.31
N LYS A 179 23.13 11.20 5.14
CA LYS A 179 24.03 11.66 6.21
C LYS A 179 23.55 12.90 6.93
N ASN A 180 22.87 13.81 6.22
CA ASN A 180 22.51 15.12 6.74
C ASN A 180 21.02 15.27 7.08
N GLY A 181 20.18 14.29 6.67
CA GLY A 181 18.74 14.30 6.93
C GLY A 181 17.96 15.40 6.19
N LEU A 182 18.59 16.14 5.27
CA LEU A 182 17.90 17.15 4.47
C LEU A 182 16.85 16.50 3.59
N VAL A 183 15.71 17.15 3.50
CA VAL A 183 14.55 16.66 2.73
C VAL A 183 14.21 17.67 1.65
N TYR A 184 14.06 17.16 0.42
CA TYR A 184 13.62 17.93 -0.73
C TYR A 184 12.43 17.21 -1.34
N GLU A 185 11.40 17.95 -1.73
CA GLU A 185 10.15 17.39 -2.23
C GLU A 185 9.70 18.08 -3.51
N THR A 186 9.06 17.31 -4.38
CA THR A 186 8.42 17.79 -5.60
C THR A 186 7.31 16.84 -6.00
N GLU A 187 6.62 17.13 -7.09
CA GLU A 187 5.58 16.29 -7.67
C GLU A 187 5.76 16.24 -9.18
N SER A 188 5.44 15.10 -9.81
CA SER A 188 5.51 14.97 -11.26
C SER A 188 4.39 15.76 -11.94
N GLY A 189 4.75 16.48 -13.01
CA GLY A 189 3.83 17.23 -13.86
C GLY A 189 3.00 16.34 -14.79
N GLU A 190 2.14 16.97 -15.60
CA GLU A 190 1.27 16.27 -16.57
C GLU A 190 2.05 15.45 -17.61
N ASP A 191 3.28 15.83 -17.91
CA ASP A 191 4.19 15.08 -18.78
C ASP A 191 5.04 14.04 -18.04
N GLY A 192 4.75 13.82 -16.75
CA GLY A 192 5.48 12.92 -15.87
C GLY A 192 6.81 13.46 -15.37
N LYS A 193 7.29 14.60 -15.86
CA LYS A 193 8.59 15.14 -15.46
C LYS A 193 8.55 15.80 -14.11
N PHE A 194 9.68 15.73 -13.41
CA PHE A 194 9.89 16.44 -12.16
C PHE A 194 11.30 17.01 -12.07
N TYR A 195 11.48 18.00 -11.21
CA TYR A 195 12.75 18.66 -10.97
C TYR A 195 12.85 19.10 -9.50
N ILE A 196 13.99 18.79 -8.87
CA ILE A 196 14.38 19.28 -7.55
C ILE A 196 15.72 20.00 -7.73
N GLY A 197 15.69 21.32 -7.65
CA GLY A 197 16.89 22.16 -7.68
C GLY A 197 17.42 22.51 -6.30
N GLN A 198 18.54 23.20 -6.25
CA GLN A 198 19.14 23.72 -5.02
C GLN A 198 19.40 22.64 -3.96
N MET A 199 19.81 21.45 -4.41
CA MET A 199 20.15 20.34 -3.51
C MET A 199 21.63 20.42 -3.11
N ARG A 200 21.91 20.09 -1.86
CA ARG A 200 23.29 19.84 -1.45
C ARG A 200 23.80 18.56 -2.10
N TYR A 201 25.09 18.54 -2.43
CA TYR A 201 25.72 17.28 -2.84
C TYR A 201 25.71 16.25 -1.69
N GLY A 202 25.61 14.99 -2.03
CA GLY A 202 25.54 13.89 -1.07
C GLY A 202 24.79 12.69 -1.60
N THR A 203 24.58 11.72 -0.72
CA THR A 203 23.82 10.52 -1.03
C THR A 203 22.39 10.68 -0.53
N TYR A 204 21.41 10.37 -1.38
CA TYR A 204 20.00 10.50 -1.10
C TYR A 204 19.25 9.19 -1.31
N ASN A 205 18.32 8.90 -0.43
CA ASN A 205 17.25 7.94 -0.69
C ASN A 205 16.10 8.71 -1.35
N VAL A 206 15.66 8.28 -2.52
CA VAL A 206 14.54 8.88 -3.23
C VAL A 206 13.29 8.03 -2.99
N GLU A 207 12.31 8.61 -2.36
CA GLU A 207 11.04 7.98 -2.00
C GLU A 207 9.94 8.50 -2.94
N TYR A 208 9.05 7.60 -3.36
CA TYR A 208 7.90 7.94 -4.20
C TYR A 208 6.61 7.53 -3.50
N SER A 209 5.62 8.42 -3.50
CA SER A 209 4.28 8.14 -3.00
C SER A 209 3.31 8.05 -4.16
N LEU A 210 2.81 6.85 -4.41
CA LEU A 210 1.82 6.60 -5.44
C LEU A 210 0.41 6.90 -4.92
N PRO A 211 -0.44 7.56 -5.70
CA PRO A 211 -1.87 7.66 -5.41
C PRO A 211 -2.54 6.28 -5.53
N ASP A 212 -3.76 6.17 -5.02
CA ASP A 212 -4.58 4.98 -5.18
C ASP A 212 -4.79 4.64 -6.66
N GLY A 213 -4.82 3.37 -6.96
CA GLY A 213 -4.95 2.87 -8.33
C GLY A 213 -3.63 2.68 -9.08
N LEU A 214 -2.50 3.12 -8.54
CA LEU A 214 -1.19 2.90 -9.13
C LEU A 214 -0.30 1.98 -8.29
N VAL A 215 0.54 1.23 -8.99
CA VAL A 215 1.58 0.37 -8.41
C VAL A 215 2.89 0.58 -9.17
N PHE A 216 4.02 0.20 -8.57
CA PHE A 216 5.29 0.23 -9.27
C PHE A 216 5.33 -0.84 -10.36
N ALA A 217 5.89 -0.47 -11.52
CA ALA A 217 6.15 -1.39 -12.61
C ALA A 217 7.21 -2.44 -12.22
N ARG A 218 7.42 -3.41 -13.10
CA ARG A 218 8.42 -4.47 -12.91
C ARG A 218 9.82 -3.89 -12.77
N TYR A 219 10.60 -4.45 -11.85
CA TYR A 219 12.04 -4.23 -11.83
C TYR A 219 12.70 -4.86 -13.07
N SER A 220 13.45 -4.05 -13.82
CA SER A 220 14.23 -4.53 -14.95
C SER A 220 15.72 -4.47 -14.65
N GLN A 221 16.45 -5.54 -14.96
CA GLN A 221 17.92 -5.55 -14.94
C GLN A 221 18.53 -5.08 -16.27
N THR A 222 17.71 -4.93 -17.29
CA THR A 222 18.09 -4.49 -18.63
C THR A 222 17.57 -3.07 -18.88
N GLY A 223 17.90 -2.46 -20.02
CA GLY A 223 17.41 -1.12 -20.38
C GLY A 223 18.37 0.01 -20.06
N GLY A 224 19.46 -0.23 -19.33
CA GLY A 224 20.47 0.80 -19.04
C GLY A 224 19.86 2.03 -18.37
N ASN A 225 20.08 3.22 -18.95
CA ASN A 225 19.58 4.50 -18.43
C ASN A 225 18.07 4.70 -18.56
N ARG A 226 17.35 3.78 -19.24
CA ARG A 226 15.89 3.85 -19.41
C ARG A 226 15.12 2.96 -18.45
N ARG A 227 15.78 2.27 -17.54
CA ARG A 227 15.14 1.42 -16.54
C ARG A 227 14.60 2.21 -15.37
N SER A 228 13.51 1.72 -14.77
CA SER A 228 12.97 2.26 -13.52
C SER A 228 14.01 2.16 -12.39
N ILE A 229 14.11 3.21 -11.57
CA ILE A 229 14.99 3.26 -10.39
C ILE A 229 14.53 2.30 -9.27
N ILE A 230 13.30 1.79 -9.32
CA ILE A 230 12.81 0.82 -8.34
C ILE A 230 13.60 -0.48 -8.44
N THR A 231 14.19 -0.90 -7.34
CA THR A 231 14.98 -2.13 -7.24
C THR A 231 14.16 -3.35 -6.82
N SER A 232 12.94 -3.11 -6.33
CA SER A 232 12.04 -4.17 -5.88
C SER A 232 10.58 -3.75 -6.03
N GLU A 233 9.86 -4.43 -6.91
CA GLU A 233 8.40 -4.30 -7.11
C GLU A 233 7.55 -4.64 -5.87
N PHE A 234 8.17 -5.20 -4.82
CA PHE A 234 7.50 -5.61 -3.57
C PHE A 234 7.58 -4.59 -2.46
N LYS A 235 8.44 -3.58 -2.59
CA LYS A 235 8.63 -2.54 -1.60
C LYS A 235 8.11 -1.23 -2.17
N ARG A 236 7.02 -0.74 -1.62
CA ARG A 236 6.30 0.47 -2.08
C ARG A 236 7.11 1.77 -2.04
N SER A 237 8.36 1.76 -1.56
CA SER A 237 9.13 2.99 -1.37
C SER A 237 10.65 2.81 -1.40
N GLU A 238 11.20 1.65 -1.73
CA GLU A 238 12.65 1.50 -1.76
C GLU A 238 13.21 1.72 -3.15
N THR A 239 14.09 2.72 -3.24
CA THR A 239 14.85 3.06 -4.44
C THR A 239 16.32 2.75 -4.23
N ASP A 240 17.07 2.73 -5.33
CA ASP A 240 18.52 2.84 -5.27
C ASP A 240 18.91 4.21 -4.68
N GLN A 241 20.05 4.26 -4.01
CA GLN A 241 20.60 5.52 -3.54
C GLN A 241 21.11 6.32 -4.73
N VAL A 242 20.71 7.59 -4.76
CA VAL A 242 21.21 8.57 -5.73
C VAL A 242 22.37 9.32 -5.09
N ILE A 243 23.50 9.38 -5.79
CA ILE A 243 24.68 10.13 -5.37
C ILE A 243 24.75 11.38 -6.23
N LEU A 244 24.64 12.54 -5.60
CA LEU A 244 24.81 13.84 -6.23
C LEU A 244 26.20 14.38 -5.91
N GLU A 245 26.99 14.66 -6.93
CA GLU A 245 28.22 15.45 -6.79
C GLU A 245 27.91 16.95 -6.93
N ARG A 246 28.91 17.78 -6.78
CA ARG A 246 28.74 19.24 -6.87
C ARG A 246 28.38 19.66 -8.29
N GLY A 247 27.27 20.36 -8.43
CA GLY A 247 26.77 20.86 -9.72
C GLY A 247 26.18 19.78 -10.61
N ASP A 248 25.99 18.58 -10.10
CA ASP A 248 25.35 17.50 -10.86
C ASP A 248 23.89 17.82 -11.15
N LEU A 249 23.46 17.37 -12.32
CA LEU A 249 22.08 17.20 -12.69
C LEU A 249 21.86 15.70 -12.93
N GLU A 250 21.42 15.00 -11.89
CA GLU A 250 21.18 13.56 -12.00
C GLU A 250 19.78 13.30 -12.49
N GLU A 251 19.62 12.27 -13.33
CA GLU A 251 18.34 11.87 -13.88
C GLU A 251 17.93 10.51 -13.36
N VAL A 252 16.70 10.40 -12.86
CA VAL A 252 16.10 9.16 -12.39
C VAL A 252 14.76 8.90 -13.10
N LEU A 253 14.49 7.64 -13.38
CA LEU A 253 13.29 7.19 -14.07
C LEU A 253 12.46 6.28 -13.17
N LEU A 254 11.13 6.45 -13.17
CA LEU A 254 10.20 5.65 -12.39
C LEU A 254 9.07 5.14 -13.27
N GLY A 255 9.02 3.82 -13.47
CA GLY A 255 7.88 3.15 -14.09
C GLY A 255 6.79 2.87 -13.07
N VAL A 256 5.58 3.23 -13.40
CA VAL A 256 4.36 2.90 -12.66
C VAL A 256 3.34 2.29 -13.60
N MET A 257 2.36 1.58 -13.05
CA MET A 257 1.27 0.98 -13.81
C MET A 257 -0.01 1.02 -13.01
N LYS A 258 -1.14 0.79 -13.64
CA LYS A 258 -2.40 0.66 -12.94
C LYS A 258 -2.42 -0.64 -12.13
N GLY A 259 -2.91 -0.51 -10.91
CA GLY A 259 -3.12 -1.64 -10.02
C GLY A 259 -4.35 -2.45 -10.39
N SER A 260 -4.41 -3.65 -9.88
CA SER A 260 -5.54 -4.57 -10.02
C SER A 260 -6.07 -4.94 -8.64
N ASP A 261 -7.32 -5.36 -8.57
CA ASP A 261 -7.98 -5.69 -7.33
C ASP A 261 -8.48 -7.15 -7.33
N ILE A 262 -8.37 -7.82 -6.18
CA ILE A 262 -9.09 -9.06 -5.91
C ILE A 262 -10.17 -8.73 -4.87
N ASN A 263 -11.41 -8.79 -5.27
CA ASN A 263 -12.57 -8.61 -4.41
C ASN A 263 -13.18 -9.96 -4.08
N GLY A 264 -13.43 -10.24 -2.80
CA GLY A 264 -13.92 -11.53 -2.39
C GLY A 264 -15.16 -11.47 -1.52
N ILE A 265 -15.93 -12.57 -1.53
CA ILE A 265 -17.04 -12.81 -0.63
C ILE A 265 -16.90 -14.18 0.02
N CYS A 266 -17.08 -14.21 1.34
CA CYS A 266 -17.14 -15.42 2.14
C CYS A 266 -18.60 -15.63 2.57
N PHE A 267 -19.13 -16.84 2.39
CA PHE A 267 -20.54 -17.12 2.58
C PHE A 267 -20.81 -18.49 3.22
N LEU A 268 -22.00 -18.66 3.77
CA LEU A 268 -22.52 -19.93 4.23
C LEU A 268 -23.43 -20.52 3.12
N ASP A 269 -22.95 -21.55 2.50
CA ASP A 269 -23.65 -22.27 1.42
C ASP A 269 -24.76 -23.15 2.01
N GLU A 270 -25.93 -22.55 2.20
CA GLU A 270 -27.05 -23.20 2.88
C GLU A 270 -27.66 -24.37 2.07
N ASN A 271 -27.51 -24.34 0.75
CA ASN A 271 -28.02 -25.38 -0.16
C ASN A 271 -26.91 -26.33 -0.67
N ASN A 272 -25.64 -26.07 -0.32
CA ASN A 272 -24.47 -26.86 -0.70
C ASN A 272 -24.28 -27.00 -2.22
N ASN A 273 -24.57 -25.92 -2.97
CA ASN A 273 -24.35 -25.91 -4.42
C ASN A 273 -23.00 -25.36 -4.85
N GLY A 274 -22.22 -24.83 -3.91
CA GLY A 274 -20.88 -24.26 -4.14
C GLY A 274 -20.91 -22.85 -4.73
N VAL A 275 -22.05 -22.17 -4.79
CA VAL A 275 -22.21 -20.84 -5.39
C VAL A 275 -22.87 -19.90 -4.37
N TYR A 276 -22.41 -18.66 -4.28
CA TYR A 276 -23.08 -17.66 -3.44
C TYR A 276 -24.40 -17.23 -4.08
N ASP A 277 -25.50 -17.55 -3.44
CA ASP A 277 -26.86 -17.18 -3.85
C ASP A 277 -27.34 -15.95 -3.06
N GLU A 278 -28.19 -15.13 -3.71
CA GLU A 278 -28.81 -13.98 -3.05
C GLU A 278 -29.68 -14.43 -1.86
N GLY A 279 -29.34 -13.93 -0.68
CA GLY A 279 -30.05 -14.26 0.57
C GLY A 279 -29.29 -15.22 1.49
N GLU A 280 -28.23 -15.85 1.02
CA GLU A 280 -27.33 -16.62 1.89
C GLU A 280 -26.58 -15.74 2.85
N LYS A 281 -26.29 -16.28 4.02
CA LYS A 281 -25.54 -15.56 5.05
C LYS A 281 -24.08 -15.45 4.67
N THR A 282 -23.53 -14.29 4.96
CA THR A 282 -22.09 -14.03 4.81
C THR A 282 -21.30 -14.57 6.01
N LEU A 283 -20.02 -14.86 5.80
CA LEU A 283 -19.12 -15.42 6.81
C LEU A 283 -17.98 -14.46 7.13
N GLU A 284 -18.01 -13.89 8.33
CA GLU A 284 -16.94 -13.08 8.91
C GLU A 284 -15.78 -13.95 9.40
N GLY A 285 -14.57 -13.39 9.43
CA GLY A 285 -13.41 -13.98 10.10
C GLY A 285 -12.64 -15.01 9.26
N VAL A 286 -12.92 -15.13 7.98
CA VAL A 286 -12.13 -15.94 7.05
C VAL A 286 -10.79 -15.23 6.79
N LYS A 287 -9.69 -15.84 7.18
CA LYS A 287 -8.36 -15.31 6.90
C LYS A 287 -7.93 -15.71 5.49
N VAL A 288 -7.59 -14.72 4.67
CA VAL A 288 -7.10 -14.93 3.29
C VAL A 288 -5.69 -14.39 3.17
N VAL A 289 -4.79 -15.19 2.61
CA VAL A 289 -3.38 -14.85 2.45
C VAL A 289 -2.98 -15.03 0.99
N LEU A 290 -2.41 -13.99 0.42
CA LEU A 290 -1.92 -13.96 -0.94
C LEU A 290 -0.41 -14.23 -0.97
N TYR A 291 0.01 -15.22 -1.73
CA TYR A 291 1.42 -15.56 -1.96
C TYR A 291 1.77 -15.36 -3.42
N ARG A 292 2.94 -14.83 -3.69
CA ARG A 292 3.48 -14.87 -5.04
C ARG A 292 3.91 -16.30 -5.36
N GLN A 293 3.36 -16.87 -6.45
CA GLN A 293 3.59 -18.29 -6.78
C GLN A 293 5.05 -18.61 -7.02
N ALA A 294 5.77 -17.76 -7.74
CA ALA A 294 7.16 -17.98 -8.13
C ALA A 294 8.14 -18.13 -6.95
N ILE A 295 7.89 -17.46 -5.82
CA ILE A 295 8.82 -17.42 -4.68
C ILE A 295 8.23 -17.96 -3.37
N GLY A 296 6.94 -18.28 -3.36
CA GLY A 296 6.24 -18.80 -2.18
C GLY A 296 6.20 -17.87 -0.96
N LYS A 297 6.55 -16.57 -1.14
CA LYS A 297 6.56 -15.59 -0.06
C LYS A 297 5.16 -14.98 0.09
N GLU A 298 4.72 -14.84 1.35
CA GLU A 298 3.53 -14.08 1.69
C GLU A 298 3.70 -12.61 1.24
N LEU A 299 2.71 -12.12 0.51
CA LEU A 299 2.66 -10.74 0.04
C LEU A 299 1.72 -9.90 0.91
N LEU A 300 0.48 -10.34 1.01
CA LEU A 300 -0.60 -9.65 1.70
C LEU A 300 -1.48 -10.65 2.44
N ASN A 301 -2.14 -10.20 3.46
CA ASN A 301 -3.20 -10.94 4.13
C ASN A 301 -4.34 -10.00 4.51
N THR A 302 -5.54 -10.58 4.61
CA THR A 302 -6.75 -9.88 5.01
C THR A 302 -7.67 -10.85 5.74
N VAL A 303 -8.76 -10.35 6.29
CA VAL A 303 -9.80 -11.13 6.96
C VAL A 303 -11.14 -10.62 6.45
N SER A 304 -12.09 -11.51 6.19
CA SER A 304 -13.43 -11.10 5.79
C SER A 304 -14.15 -10.33 6.91
N ASP A 305 -14.83 -9.27 6.52
CA ASP A 305 -15.59 -8.38 7.41
C ASP A 305 -16.96 -8.99 7.81
N GLU A 306 -17.76 -8.23 8.54
CA GLU A 306 -19.12 -8.60 8.97
C GLU A 306 -20.08 -8.88 7.80
N ASN A 307 -19.80 -8.38 6.61
CA ASN A 307 -20.53 -8.64 5.38
C ASN A 307 -19.88 -9.76 4.54
N GLY A 308 -18.92 -10.49 5.10
CA GLY A 308 -18.17 -11.55 4.45
C GLY A 308 -17.19 -11.05 3.37
N ARG A 309 -17.00 -9.75 3.23
CA ARG A 309 -16.18 -9.18 2.16
C ARG A 309 -14.72 -9.08 2.54
N PHE A 310 -13.84 -9.28 1.56
CA PHE A 310 -12.42 -8.97 1.67
C PHE A 310 -11.91 -8.39 0.34
N THR A 311 -10.85 -7.59 0.42
CA THR A 311 -10.23 -7.00 -0.77
C THR A 311 -8.71 -7.01 -0.64
N PHE A 312 -8.03 -7.31 -1.73
CA PHE A 312 -6.64 -6.98 -1.97
C PHE A 312 -6.62 -5.93 -3.07
N ALA A 313 -6.43 -4.69 -2.68
CA ALA A 313 -6.47 -3.56 -3.60
C ALA A 313 -5.06 -3.13 -4.03
N ASN A 314 -4.98 -2.54 -5.23
CA ASN A 314 -3.76 -1.95 -5.77
C ASN A 314 -2.60 -2.94 -5.77
N ILE A 315 -2.81 -4.13 -6.31
CA ILE A 315 -1.77 -5.13 -6.50
C ILE A 315 -1.39 -5.23 -7.97
N ARG A 316 -0.12 -5.45 -8.23
CA ARG A 316 0.34 -5.69 -9.59
C ARG A 316 -0.11 -7.06 -10.06
N GLY A 317 -0.64 -7.14 -11.29
CA GLY A 317 -1.05 -8.40 -11.91
C GLY A 317 0.07 -9.43 -11.93
N SER A 318 -0.26 -10.66 -11.62
CA SER A 318 0.69 -11.79 -11.54
C SER A 318 -0.06 -13.10 -11.36
N THR A 319 0.70 -14.20 -11.31
CA THR A 319 0.16 -15.48 -10.86
C THR A 319 0.39 -15.66 -9.38
N PHE A 320 -0.68 -15.90 -8.67
CA PHE A 320 -0.71 -16.01 -7.22
C PHE A 320 -1.09 -17.41 -6.75
N ARG A 321 -0.76 -17.67 -5.51
CA ARG A 321 -1.30 -18.74 -4.70
C ARG A 321 -2.10 -18.10 -3.57
N VAL A 322 -3.33 -18.51 -3.38
CA VAL A 322 -4.23 -17.98 -2.35
C VAL A 322 -4.51 -19.05 -1.33
N LYS A 323 -4.25 -18.75 -0.08
CA LYS A 323 -4.58 -19.60 1.06
C LYS A 323 -5.73 -18.98 1.83
N ALA A 324 -6.81 -19.72 1.99
CA ALA A 324 -7.89 -19.35 2.88
C ALA A 324 -7.88 -20.23 4.13
N THR A 325 -8.33 -19.66 5.25
CA THR A 325 -8.52 -20.37 6.53
C THR A 325 -9.86 -19.93 7.09
N ILE A 326 -10.83 -20.84 7.12
CA ILE A 326 -12.16 -20.58 7.66
C ILE A 326 -12.19 -20.73 9.20
N PRO A 327 -13.12 -20.03 9.89
CA PRO A 327 -13.27 -20.12 11.34
C PRO A 327 -13.56 -21.52 11.85
N GLN A 328 -13.36 -21.74 13.15
CA GLN A 328 -13.68 -23.01 13.80
C GLN A 328 -15.21 -23.28 13.76
N GLY A 329 -15.59 -24.52 13.51
CA GLY A 329 -16.99 -24.94 13.42
C GLY A 329 -17.49 -25.03 11.98
N TYR A 330 -16.72 -24.54 11.01
CA TYR A 330 -17.05 -24.61 9.60
C TYR A 330 -16.08 -25.51 8.81
N VAL A 331 -16.53 -25.96 7.66
CA VAL A 331 -15.72 -26.65 6.64
C VAL A 331 -16.03 -26.04 5.28
N TYR A 332 -15.12 -26.17 4.31
CA TYR A 332 -15.39 -25.68 2.96
C TYR A 332 -16.56 -26.46 2.34
N THR A 333 -17.41 -25.73 1.61
CA THR A 333 -18.41 -26.32 0.72
C THR A 333 -17.76 -26.92 -0.52
N ILE A 334 -18.54 -27.51 -1.40
CA ILE A 334 -18.07 -28.02 -2.69
C ILE A 334 -17.59 -26.88 -3.61
N ALA A 335 -16.81 -27.22 -4.64
CA ALA A 335 -16.51 -26.24 -5.69
C ALA A 335 -17.75 -25.88 -6.48
N GLY A 336 -17.87 -24.61 -6.85
CA GLY A 336 -18.95 -24.10 -7.69
C GLY A 336 -18.42 -23.42 -8.94
N ASP A 337 -19.24 -23.25 -9.93
CA ASP A 337 -18.93 -22.59 -11.19
C ASP A 337 -19.48 -21.16 -11.23
N GLY A 338 -18.88 -20.31 -12.08
CA GLY A 338 -19.33 -18.93 -12.31
C GLY A 338 -18.60 -17.89 -11.45
N GLU A 339 -19.05 -16.65 -11.54
CA GLU A 339 -18.40 -15.48 -10.89
C GLU A 339 -18.33 -15.60 -9.37
N TYR A 340 -19.36 -16.16 -8.75
CA TYR A 340 -19.47 -16.37 -7.30
C TYR A 340 -19.35 -17.85 -6.90
N GLY A 341 -18.78 -18.67 -7.78
CA GLY A 341 -18.48 -20.06 -7.48
C GLY A 341 -17.33 -20.19 -6.47
N ASN A 342 -17.50 -21.07 -5.48
CA ASN A 342 -16.47 -21.37 -4.51
C ASN A 342 -15.26 -22.03 -5.18
N LEU A 343 -14.10 -21.38 -5.06
CA LEU A 343 -12.83 -21.88 -5.61
C LEU A 343 -12.12 -22.86 -4.67
N PHE A 344 -12.57 -22.98 -3.41
CA PHE A 344 -11.90 -23.72 -2.34
C PHE A 344 -12.67 -25.00 -2.04
N ALA A 345 -12.46 -26.05 -2.84
CA ALA A 345 -13.04 -27.35 -2.56
C ALA A 345 -12.48 -28.01 -1.29
N PRO A 346 -13.22 -28.91 -0.61
CA PRO A 346 -12.73 -29.63 0.56
C PRO A 346 -11.44 -30.39 0.26
N GLY A 347 -10.37 -30.06 1.00
CA GLY A 347 -9.08 -30.74 0.95
C GLY A 347 -8.88 -31.70 2.14
N THR A 348 -7.63 -32.15 2.33
CA THR A 348 -7.25 -32.99 3.47
C THR A 348 -7.32 -32.25 4.81
N ASP A 349 -7.12 -30.92 4.82
CA ASP A 349 -7.41 -30.06 5.95
C ASP A 349 -8.77 -29.37 5.73
N ARG A 350 -9.73 -29.68 6.58
CA ARG A 350 -11.10 -29.19 6.46
C ARG A 350 -11.26 -27.67 6.66
N ARG A 351 -10.25 -26.98 7.19
CA ARG A 351 -10.30 -25.54 7.51
C ARG A 351 -9.29 -24.69 6.75
N GLU A 352 -8.23 -25.27 6.26
CA GLU A 352 -7.21 -24.56 5.46
C GLU A 352 -7.17 -25.15 4.04
N HIS A 353 -7.28 -24.28 3.06
CA HIS A 353 -7.12 -24.67 1.67
C HIS A 353 -6.26 -23.66 0.93
N THR A 354 -5.49 -24.14 -0.03
CA THR A 354 -4.64 -23.31 -0.87
C THR A 354 -4.90 -23.65 -2.34
N ILE A 355 -5.26 -22.64 -3.11
CA ILE A 355 -5.36 -22.74 -4.57
C ILE A 355 -4.13 -22.09 -5.20
N SER A 356 -3.65 -22.69 -6.29
CA SER A 356 -2.51 -22.23 -7.09
C SER A 356 -2.99 -21.71 -8.45
N ASP A 357 -2.06 -21.05 -9.15
CA ASP A 357 -2.29 -20.58 -10.53
C ASP A 357 -3.47 -19.59 -10.67
N VAL A 358 -3.72 -18.80 -9.62
CA VAL A 358 -4.67 -17.68 -9.68
C VAL A 358 -4.02 -16.56 -10.47
N VAL A 359 -4.48 -16.35 -11.70
CA VAL A 359 -3.95 -15.33 -12.62
C VAL A 359 -4.78 -14.07 -12.47
N LEU A 360 -4.14 -12.97 -12.08
CA LEU A 360 -4.70 -11.62 -12.10
C LEU A 360 -3.97 -10.83 -13.18
N GLU A 361 -4.70 -10.36 -14.16
CA GLU A 361 -4.15 -9.48 -15.19
C GLU A 361 -3.90 -8.08 -14.64
N ASN A 362 -3.05 -7.29 -15.30
CA ASN A 362 -2.84 -5.89 -14.95
C ASN A 362 -4.09 -5.06 -15.30
N ASP A 363 -4.34 -3.98 -14.56
CA ASP A 363 -5.49 -3.08 -14.76
C ASP A 363 -6.83 -3.85 -14.81
N SER A 364 -7.03 -4.80 -13.89
CA SER A 364 -8.20 -5.68 -13.86
C SER A 364 -8.79 -5.86 -12.46
N GLU A 365 -10.02 -6.33 -12.40
CA GLU A 365 -10.67 -6.78 -11.18
C GLU A 365 -10.96 -8.27 -11.27
N MET A 366 -10.77 -8.98 -10.17
CA MET A 366 -11.11 -10.40 -10.02
C MET A 366 -12.09 -10.55 -8.85
N THR A 367 -13.17 -11.29 -9.08
CA THR A 367 -14.05 -11.74 -8.00
C THR A 367 -13.64 -13.12 -7.51
N MET A 368 -13.70 -13.34 -6.19
CA MET A 368 -13.37 -14.61 -5.55
C MET A 368 -14.42 -14.96 -4.50
N ALA A 369 -14.97 -16.17 -4.55
CA ALA A 369 -15.90 -16.64 -3.55
C ALA A 369 -15.30 -17.75 -2.70
N ILE A 370 -15.60 -17.74 -1.40
CA ILE A 370 -15.17 -18.74 -0.41
C ILE A 370 -16.38 -19.19 0.36
N GLY A 371 -16.89 -20.36 -0.01
CA GLY A 371 -18.08 -20.96 0.60
C GLY A 371 -17.74 -21.92 1.75
N ALA A 372 -18.54 -21.89 2.78
CA ALA A 372 -18.42 -22.76 3.94
C ALA A 372 -19.78 -23.35 4.36
N ILE A 373 -19.74 -24.53 4.99
CA ILE A 373 -20.89 -25.19 5.58
C ILE A 373 -20.58 -25.62 7.01
N THR A 374 -21.63 -25.92 7.77
CA THR A 374 -21.53 -26.74 8.96
C THR A 374 -22.17 -28.11 8.70
N TYR A 375 -21.54 -29.16 9.16
CA TYR A 375 -22.12 -30.49 9.05
C TYR A 375 -23.28 -30.67 10.03
N GLY A 376 -24.25 -31.45 9.59
CA GLY A 376 -25.34 -31.96 10.41
C GLY A 376 -25.27 -33.47 10.63
N SER A 377 -26.28 -34.02 11.24
CA SER A 377 -26.44 -35.47 11.45
C SER A 377 -27.82 -35.97 11.15
N ILE A 378 -27.91 -37.24 10.79
CA ILE A 378 -29.19 -37.99 10.63
C ILE A 378 -29.15 -39.20 11.54
N SER A 379 -30.19 -39.37 12.37
CA SER A 379 -30.34 -40.53 13.26
C SER A 379 -31.74 -41.02 13.42
N GLY A 380 -31.86 -42.28 13.77
CA GLY A 380 -33.13 -42.93 14.09
C GLY A 380 -32.92 -44.22 14.86
N THR A 381 -34.00 -44.85 15.22
CA THR A 381 -34.06 -46.10 15.98
C THR A 381 -34.72 -47.21 15.18
N VAL A 382 -34.13 -48.40 15.19
CA VAL A 382 -34.73 -49.59 14.62
C VAL A 382 -35.34 -50.43 15.73
N TYR A 383 -36.62 -50.69 15.66
CA TYR A 383 -37.39 -51.40 16.70
C TYR A 383 -38.29 -52.48 16.11
N LEU A 384 -38.74 -53.40 16.99
CA LEU A 384 -39.69 -54.44 16.63
C LEU A 384 -41.08 -53.99 17.05
N ASP A 385 -41.94 -53.73 16.06
CA ASP A 385 -43.34 -53.31 16.21
C ASP A 385 -44.21 -54.56 16.48
N ASP A 386 -44.23 -54.96 17.77
CA ASP A 386 -44.89 -56.18 18.19
C ASP A 386 -46.45 -56.07 18.18
N ASP A 387 -46.99 -54.86 18.21
CA ASP A 387 -48.42 -54.59 18.19
C ASP A 387 -49.00 -54.15 16.83
N PHE A 388 -48.10 -54.05 15.82
CA PHE A 388 -48.43 -53.59 14.45
C PHE A 388 -49.00 -52.18 14.38
N SER A 389 -48.67 -51.35 15.38
CA SER A 389 -49.15 -49.96 15.45
C SER A 389 -48.58 -49.06 14.36
N GLY A 390 -47.35 -49.34 13.91
CA GLY A 390 -46.57 -48.50 13.05
C GLY A 390 -45.95 -47.29 13.77
N SER A 391 -46.02 -47.30 15.10
CA SER A 391 -45.44 -46.23 15.96
C SER A 391 -44.59 -46.85 17.03
N ARG A 392 -43.44 -46.26 17.33
CA ARG A 392 -42.52 -46.76 18.36
C ARG A 392 -43.07 -46.52 19.75
N MET A 393 -43.17 -47.60 20.55
CA MET A 393 -43.59 -47.60 21.95
C MET A 393 -42.42 -47.93 22.87
N ASP A 394 -42.42 -47.43 24.12
CA ASP A 394 -41.32 -47.61 25.10
C ASP A 394 -41.08 -49.10 25.46
N ALA A 395 -42.10 -49.96 25.33
CA ALA A 395 -41.97 -51.38 25.66
C ALA A 395 -41.42 -52.25 24.53
N GLU A 396 -41.24 -51.71 23.35
CA GLU A 396 -40.83 -52.44 22.16
C GLU A 396 -39.33 -52.76 22.16
N LYS A 397 -39.00 -53.89 21.58
CA LYS A 397 -37.62 -54.38 21.51
C LYS A 397 -36.80 -53.66 20.46
N MET A 398 -35.63 -53.19 20.84
CA MET A 398 -34.70 -52.56 19.91
C MET A 398 -33.93 -53.58 19.07
N VAL A 399 -33.75 -53.31 17.78
CA VAL A 399 -32.99 -54.15 16.86
C VAL A 399 -31.55 -53.71 16.80
N ASN A 400 -30.66 -54.55 17.35
CA ASN A 400 -29.19 -54.29 17.38
C ASN A 400 -28.51 -54.87 16.14
N ASN A 401 -27.42 -54.25 15.71
CA ASN A 401 -26.53 -54.69 14.62
C ASN A 401 -27.29 -54.77 13.25
N PHE A 402 -28.34 -53.99 13.11
CA PHE A 402 -29.07 -53.84 11.83
C PHE A 402 -28.38 -52.80 10.94
N THR A 403 -28.24 -53.10 9.64
CA THR A 403 -27.56 -52.21 8.70
C THR A 403 -28.59 -51.28 8.05
N VAL A 404 -28.32 -49.97 8.19
CA VAL A 404 -29.07 -48.90 7.54
C VAL A 404 -28.13 -48.23 6.52
N THR A 405 -28.70 -47.88 5.37
CA THR A 405 -27.99 -47.18 4.29
C THR A 405 -28.56 -45.80 4.11
N LEU A 406 -27.71 -44.81 4.01
CA LEU A 406 -28.05 -43.43 3.66
C LEU A 406 -27.51 -43.16 2.25
N THR A 407 -28.35 -42.60 1.38
CA THR A 407 -27.99 -42.23 0.00
C THR A 407 -28.20 -40.72 -0.17
N ASP A 408 -27.22 -39.99 -0.66
CA ASP A 408 -27.37 -38.58 -1.01
C ASP A 408 -27.99 -38.39 -2.40
N GLU A 409 -28.27 -37.14 -2.79
CA GLU A 409 -28.87 -36.81 -4.08
C GLU A 409 -28.00 -37.15 -5.29
N ASN A 410 -26.67 -37.31 -5.09
CA ASN A 410 -25.71 -37.72 -6.10
C ASN A 410 -25.56 -39.24 -6.23
N GLY A 411 -26.29 -40.01 -5.39
CA GLY A 411 -26.25 -41.46 -5.36
C GLY A 411 -25.08 -42.04 -4.55
N ASN A 412 -24.34 -41.22 -3.81
CA ASN A 412 -23.31 -41.73 -2.89
C ASN A 412 -23.94 -42.36 -1.67
N THR A 413 -23.44 -43.51 -1.23
CA THR A 413 -23.99 -44.28 -0.13
C THR A 413 -23.07 -44.36 1.07
N ARG A 414 -23.63 -44.26 2.29
CA ARG A 414 -22.98 -44.56 3.58
C ARG A 414 -23.81 -45.61 4.32
N THR A 415 -23.16 -46.43 5.13
CA THR A 415 -23.85 -47.42 5.95
C THR A 415 -23.53 -47.23 7.42
N ALA A 416 -24.54 -47.39 8.27
CA ALA A 416 -24.39 -47.43 9.72
C ALA A 416 -25.03 -48.70 10.29
N LYS A 417 -24.56 -49.18 11.43
CA LYS A 417 -25.18 -50.30 12.16
C LYS A 417 -25.79 -49.79 13.45
N THR A 418 -26.97 -50.27 13.76
CA THR A 418 -27.61 -49.95 15.03
C THR A 418 -26.81 -50.48 16.22
N ASN A 419 -26.79 -49.71 17.27
CA ASN A 419 -26.20 -50.09 18.57
C ASN A 419 -27.20 -50.94 19.41
N ARG A 420 -26.83 -51.27 20.64
CA ARG A 420 -27.66 -52.07 21.57
C ARG A 420 -29.03 -51.45 21.89
N SER A 421 -29.12 -50.13 21.78
CA SER A 421 -30.35 -49.36 21.93
C SER A 421 -31.15 -49.20 20.63
N GLY A 422 -30.77 -49.91 19.56
CA GLY A 422 -31.40 -49.84 18.27
C GLY A 422 -31.07 -48.55 17.48
N VAL A 423 -30.23 -47.66 18.00
CA VAL A 423 -29.95 -46.35 17.39
C VAL A 423 -28.88 -46.49 16.31
N TYR A 424 -29.14 -45.88 15.16
CA TYR A 424 -28.16 -45.60 14.11
C TYR A 424 -27.95 -44.12 13.96
N THR A 425 -26.74 -43.73 13.58
CA THR A 425 -26.36 -42.30 13.33
C THR A 425 -25.42 -42.18 12.14
N PHE A 426 -25.66 -41.18 11.33
CA PHE A 426 -24.78 -40.71 10.29
C PHE A 426 -24.37 -39.28 10.65
N ASP A 427 -23.14 -39.12 11.06
CA ASP A 427 -22.55 -37.81 11.41
C ASP A 427 -21.79 -37.21 10.20
N ASP A 428 -21.38 -35.95 10.30
CA ASP A 428 -20.62 -35.24 9.27
C ASP A 428 -21.32 -35.27 7.92
N LEU A 429 -22.60 -34.89 7.88
CA LEU A 429 -23.39 -34.77 6.67
C LEU A 429 -23.47 -33.32 6.22
N ALA A 430 -23.21 -33.07 4.93
CA ALA A 430 -23.44 -31.77 4.31
C ALA A 430 -24.98 -31.49 4.21
N PRO A 431 -25.42 -30.22 4.10
CA PRO A 431 -26.78 -29.90 3.74
C PRO A 431 -27.17 -30.57 2.40
N GLY A 432 -28.43 -31.02 2.26
CA GLY A 432 -28.86 -31.68 1.04
C GLY A 432 -30.03 -32.61 1.25
N GLN A 433 -30.40 -33.34 0.19
CA GLN A 433 -31.45 -34.36 0.22
C GLN A 433 -30.85 -35.73 0.44
N TYR A 434 -31.46 -36.48 1.37
CA TYR A 434 -31.00 -37.81 1.72
C TYR A 434 -32.16 -38.81 1.68
N THR A 435 -31.86 -40.04 1.29
CA THR A 435 -32.81 -41.17 1.37
C THR A 435 -32.22 -42.23 2.31
N VAL A 436 -33.04 -42.66 3.29
CA VAL A 436 -32.71 -43.75 4.18
C VAL A 436 -33.27 -45.04 3.61
N SER A 437 -32.45 -46.07 3.50
CA SER A 437 -32.88 -47.39 3.03
C SER A 437 -32.33 -48.52 3.88
N ALA A 438 -32.98 -49.66 3.83
CA ALA A 438 -32.53 -50.86 4.50
C ALA A 438 -33.08 -52.12 3.82
N THR A 439 -32.48 -53.27 4.12
CA THR A 439 -33.00 -54.57 3.73
C THR A 439 -33.34 -55.36 4.99
N ALA A 440 -34.58 -55.83 5.10
CA ALA A 440 -35.03 -56.61 6.24
C ALA A 440 -34.19 -57.88 6.40
N ASN A 441 -33.80 -58.18 7.61
CA ASN A 441 -33.11 -59.45 7.93
C ASN A 441 -34.07 -60.63 7.71
N ARG A 442 -33.50 -61.82 7.46
CA ARG A 442 -34.30 -63.03 7.23
C ARG A 442 -35.27 -63.30 8.35
N GLY A 443 -36.57 -63.40 8.02
CA GLY A 443 -37.65 -63.61 9.00
C GLY A 443 -38.22 -62.30 9.61
N LEU A 444 -37.80 -61.14 9.12
CA LEU A 444 -38.36 -59.84 9.46
C LEU A 444 -38.90 -59.17 8.19
N ALA A 445 -39.86 -58.25 8.37
CA ALA A 445 -40.37 -57.35 7.36
C ALA A 445 -40.53 -55.97 7.98
N PHE A 446 -40.62 -54.91 7.14
CA PHE A 446 -40.92 -53.57 7.66
C PHE A 446 -42.42 -53.48 8.00
N THR A 447 -42.76 -52.82 9.10
CA THR A 447 -44.11 -52.49 9.45
C THR A 447 -44.72 -51.50 8.45
N ARG A 448 -45.97 -51.13 8.63
CA ARG A 448 -46.61 -50.08 7.80
C ARG A 448 -45.89 -48.74 7.96
N THR A 449 -45.82 -47.96 6.89
CA THR A 449 -45.30 -46.59 6.93
C THR A 449 -46.22 -45.73 7.82
N GLY A 450 -45.62 -44.91 8.71
CA GLY A 450 -46.31 -44.04 9.66
C GLY A 450 -45.35 -43.27 10.53
N ASP A 451 -45.82 -42.65 11.60
CA ASP A 451 -44.99 -41.79 12.48
C ASP A 451 -43.78 -42.51 13.14
N GLY A 452 -43.83 -43.86 13.21
CA GLY A 452 -42.74 -44.66 13.77
C GLY A 452 -42.00 -45.51 12.74
N ASN A 453 -42.33 -45.42 11.46
CA ASN A 453 -41.58 -46.11 10.40
C ASN A 453 -41.56 -45.28 9.11
N ILE A 454 -40.36 -44.80 8.78
CA ILE A 454 -40.15 -43.99 7.57
C ILE A 454 -40.04 -44.81 6.29
N LEU A 455 -39.80 -46.14 6.37
CA LEU A 455 -39.53 -46.97 5.20
C LEU A 455 -40.82 -47.49 4.55
N ARG A 456 -40.97 -47.25 3.28
CA ARG A 456 -41.94 -47.93 2.41
C ARG A 456 -41.41 -49.30 2.03
N ASN A 457 -42.27 -50.32 2.13
CA ASN A 457 -41.91 -51.67 1.69
C ASN A 457 -41.75 -51.72 0.15
N LEU A 458 -40.62 -52.21 -0.26
CA LEU A 458 -40.29 -52.51 -1.66
C LEU A 458 -40.20 -54.03 -1.88
N SER A 459 -40.08 -54.47 -3.13
CA SER A 459 -39.92 -55.89 -3.45
C SER A 459 -38.62 -56.45 -2.87
N GLY A 460 -38.63 -57.74 -2.50
CA GLY A 460 -37.43 -58.43 -2.03
C GLY A 460 -36.99 -58.11 -0.58
N GLY A 461 -37.89 -57.54 0.24
CA GLY A 461 -37.62 -57.20 1.62
C GLY A 461 -36.80 -55.91 1.77
N ALA A 462 -36.69 -55.12 0.73
CA ALA A 462 -36.11 -53.79 0.79
C ALA A 462 -37.14 -52.75 1.28
N GLY A 463 -36.69 -51.73 1.95
CA GLY A 463 -37.45 -50.54 2.36
C GLY A 463 -36.67 -49.26 2.08
N GLU A 464 -37.40 -48.20 1.76
CA GLU A 464 -36.84 -46.90 1.42
C GLU A 464 -37.74 -45.77 1.91
N SER A 465 -37.14 -44.70 2.45
CA SER A 465 -37.86 -43.50 2.87
C SER A 465 -38.20 -42.60 1.68
N ASP A 466 -39.12 -41.66 1.86
CA ASP A 466 -39.14 -40.46 1.04
C ASP A 466 -37.84 -39.65 1.27
N PRO A 467 -37.40 -38.82 0.32
CA PRO A 467 -36.26 -37.94 0.55
C PRO A 467 -36.51 -37.02 1.74
N VAL A 468 -35.48 -36.88 2.61
CA VAL A 468 -35.50 -36.00 3.76
C VAL A 468 -34.45 -34.89 3.56
N ALA A 469 -34.86 -33.65 3.78
CA ALA A 469 -33.99 -32.50 3.67
C ALA A 469 -33.21 -32.28 4.97
N LEU A 470 -31.89 -32.31 4.90
CA LEU A 470 -31.03 -31.91 5.98
C LEU A 470 -30.57 -30.46 5.75
N THR A 471 -30.96 -29.57 6.65
CA THR A 471 -30.46 -28.18 6.61
C THR A 471 -29.09 -28.07 7.27
N MET A 472 -28.36 -27.03 6.92
CA MET A 472 -26.99 -26.81 7.39
C MET A 472 -26.91 -26.83 8.94
N GLY A 473 -26.04 -27.67 9.48
CA GLY A 473 -25.79 -27.79 10.92
C GLY A 473 -26.95 -28.41 11.73
N ALA A 474 -27.95 -28.96 11.09
CA ALA A 474 -29.08 -29.56 11.79
C ALA A 474 -28.80 -31.01 12.23
N ASP A 475 -29.35 -31.38 13.36
CA ASP A 475 -29.44 -32.78 13.82
C ASP A 475 -30.86 -33.29 13.58
N LEU A 476 -31.05 -34.03 12.48
CA LEU A 476 -32.31 -34.62 12.13
C LEU A 476 -32.47 -35.97 12.84
N THR A 477 -33.33 -36.02 13.82
CA THR A 477 -33.56 -37.21 14.64
C THR A 477 -34.93 -37.80 14.42
N GLY A 478 -35.18 -39.04 14.88
CA GLY A 478 -36.48 -39.67 14.83
C GLY A 478 -36.82 -40.29 13.47
N LEU A 479 -35.82 -40.52 12.61
CA LEU A 479 -36.00 -41.28 11.39
C LEU A 479 -36.09 -42.80 11.72
N ASP A 480 -37.15 -43.18 12.43
CA ASP A 480 -37.28 -44.52 13.02
C ASP A 480 -37.73 -45.56 11.98
N ILE A 481 -37.29 -46.79 12.19
CA ILE A 481 -37.58 -47.95 11.31
C ILE A 481 -38.24 -49.05 12.16
N GLY A 482 -39.52 -49.30 11.88
CA GLY A 482 -40.28 -50.38 12.50
C GLY A 482 -40.19 -51.68 11.72
N MET A 483 -39.89 -52.78 12.45
CA MET A 483 -39.79 -54.12 11.93
C MET A 483 -40.87 -55.01 12.54
N ILE A 484 -41.41 -55.94 11.75
CA ILE A 484 -42.37 -56.95 12.22
C ILE A 484 -41.85 -58.36 11.96
N THR A 485 -42.31 -59.32 12.77
CA THR A 485 -42.12 -60.73 12.50
C THR A 485 -43.32 -61.22 11.69
N PRO A 486 -43.21 -61.50 10.36
CA PRO A 486 -44.32 -62.04 9.58
C PRO A 486 -44.78 -63.37 10.20
N GLY A 487 -46.05 -63.53 10.44
CA GLY A 487 -46.65 -64.76 10.93
C GLY A 487 -46.56 -65.90 9.94
#